data_426b932e7352ad07b004ff80b51b57c9
#
_entry.id   426b932e7352ad07b004ff80b51b57c9
#
_cell.length_a   1.000
_cell.length_b   1.000
_cell.length_c   1.000
_cell.angle_alpha   90.00
_cell.angle_beta   90.00
_cell.angle_gamma   90.00
#
_symmetry.space_group_name_H-M   'P 1'
#
loop_
_entity.id
_entity.type
_entity.pdbx_description
1 polymer ?
#
loop_
_entity_poly.entity_id
_entity_poly.type
_entity_poly.pdbx_seq_one_letter_code
_entity_poly.pdbx_strand_id
1 'polypeptide(L)'
;GTHHQRKSFRGLLMYFSDFPKILYDAKGQGSSVVVTNLLRRVAIRSKIKDNVMLYDTYDIRSGDTPESIAHKLYDDPTLHWVVLLTNDITDRYHQWPMYEQQFNTYINEKYSNPDGVHHYEIAQTSGDTSSTIDVYSNEALYTGDTDFYSSATIVTNREYEEREQDKKRKIKLIDPRFIDQFVEEFEILIKESVI
;
A
#
# COMPACT_ATOMS: atom_id res chain seq x y z
N GLY A 1 26.74 34.64 -5.20
CA GLY A 1 27.47 33.77 -6.07
C GLY A 1 27.25 32.32 -5.70
N THR A 2 26.64 31.57 -6.63
CA THR A 2 26.86 30.13 -6.86
C THR A 2 26.47 29.11 -5.78
N HIS A 3 25.14 28.85 -5.67
CA HIS A 3 24.64 27.57 -5.25
C HIS A 3 23.78 26.96 -6.36
N HIS A 4 24.39 26.72 -7.52
CA HIS A 4 23.79 25.97 -8.61
C HIS A 4 24.87 25.09 -9.20
N GLN A 5 24.98 23.86 -8.77
CA GLN A 5 25.57 22.71 -9.45
C GLN A 5 25.77 21.55 -8.45
N ARG A 6 24.71 20.88 -8.05
CA ARG A 6 24.75 19.45 -7.72
C ARG A 6 23.42 18.79 -8.13
N LYS A 7 23.01 19.01 -9.38
CA LYS A 7 22.23 17.99 -10.10
C LYS A 7 23.25 16.98 -10.64
N SER A 8 23.92 16.29 -9.75
CA SER A 8 24.71 15.13 -10.06
C SER A 8 23.77 14.04 -10.50
N PHE A 9 23.88 13.63 -11.74
CA PHE A 9 23.46 12.39 -12.35
C PHE A 9 23.17 11.27 -11.33
N ARG A 10 21.98 11.22 -10.75
CA ARG A 10 21.37 9.98 -10.31
C ARG A 10 20.87 9.28 -11.57
N GLY A 11 21.82 8.84 -12.40
CA GLY A 11 21.53 7.97 -13.53
C GLY A 11 20.88 6.71 -12.99
N LEU A 12 19.66 6.44 -13.45
CA LEU A 12 18.92 5.19 -13.35
C LEU A 12 19.36 4.26 -12.20
N LEU A 13 19.21 4.69 -10.96
CA LEU A 13 19.27 3.79 -9.81
C LEU A 13 17.97 2.98 -9.81
N MET A 14 17.98 1.93 -10.62
CA MET A 14 16.92 0.93 -10.54
C MET A 14 16.99 0.32 -9.13
N TYR A 15 15.87 0.16 -8.46
CA TYR A 15 15.72 -0.41 -7.11
C TYR A 15 16.68 -1.59 -6.82
N PHE A 16 16.92 -2.44 -7.81
CA PHE A 16 17.77 -3.63 -7.67
C PHE A 16 19.25 -3.38 -7.92
N SER A 17 19.70 -2.18 -8.32
CA SER A 17 21.12 -1.92 -8.63
C SER A 17 22.01 -1.98 -7.39
N ASP A 18 21.46 -1.61 -6.22
CA ASP A 18 22.17 -1.58 -4.94
C ASP A 18 22.10 -2.89 -4.17
N PHE A 19 21.35 -3.86 -4.68
CA PHE A 19 21.29 -5.19 -4.09
C PHE A 19 22.62 -5.91 -4.19
N PRO A 20 23.08 -6.60 -3.14
CA PRO A 20 24.32 -7.35 -3.17
C PRO A 20 24.28 -8.46 -4.22
N LYS A 21 25.42 -8.74 -4.80
CA LYS A 21 25.59 -9.81 -5.77
C LYS A 21 26.09 -11.08 -5.09
N ILE A 22 25.58 -12.19 -5.51
CA ILE A 22 26.00 -13.53 -5.05
C ILE A 22 26.42 -14.40 -6.21
N LEU A 23 27.29 -15.35 -5.94
CA LEU A 23 27.61 -16.41 -6.88
C LEU A 23 26.53 -17.49 -6.77
N TYR A 24 25.89 -17.78 -7.88
CA TYR A 24 24.82 -18.78 -7.96
C TYR A 24 25.14 -19.83 -9.02
N ASP A 25 25.15 -21.10 -8.61
CA ASP A 25 25.29 -22.24 -9.51
C ASP A 25 23.93 -22.91 -9.70
N ALA A 26 23.24 -22.53 -10.77
CA ALA A 26 21.88 -23.04 -11.06
C ALA A 26 21.81 -24.54 -11.34
N LYS A 27 22.94 -25.15 -11.73
CA LYS A 27 23.01 -26.57 -12.16
C LYS A 27 23.77 -27.47 -11.19
N GLY A 28 24.41 -26.91 -10.15
CA GLY A 28 25.26 -27.68 -9.24
C GLY A 28 26.49 -28.32 -9.91
N GLN A 29 26.97 -27.71 -11.00
CA GLN A 29 28.06 -28.25 -11.83
C GLN A 29 29.40 -27.49 -11.67
N GLY A 30 29.46 -26.59 -10.65
CA GLY A 30 30.66 -25.79 -10.42
C GLY A 30 30.80 -24.56 -11.34
N SER A 31 29.79 -24.29 -12.18
CA SER A 31 29.73 -23.10 -13.03
C SER A 31 28.88 -22.03 -12.37
N SER A 32 29.49 -21.15 -11.59
CA SER A 32 28.80 -20.07 -10.88
C SER A 32 28.70 -18.82 -11.72
N VAL A 33 27.50 -18.20 -11.71
CA VAL A 33 27.22 -16.91 -12.34
C VAL A 33 26.95 -15.88 -11.26
N VAL A 34 27.45 -14.65 -11.46
CA VAL A 34 27.16 -13.51 -10.56
C VAL A 34 25.75 -13.05 -10.83
N VAL A 35 24.87 -13.15 -9.81
CA VAL A 35 23.49 -12.70 -9.88
C VAL A 35 23.17 -11.73 -8.75
N THR A 36 22.18 -10.87 -8.97
CA THR A 36 21.67 -9.98 -7.92
C THR A 36 20.85 -10.78 -6.92
N ASN A 37 21.14 -10.61 -5.62
CA ASN A 37 20.43 -11.29 -4.56
C ASN A 37 19.08 -10.62 -4.30
N LEU A 38 18.04 -11.08 -4.98
CA LEU A 38 16.66 -10.57 -4.84
C LEU A 38 15.94 -11.08 -3.57
N LEU A 39 16.55 -11.99 -2.82
CA LEU A 39 15.97 -12.52 -1.57
C LEU A 39 16.16 -11.56 -0.40
N ARG A 40 16.99 -10.54 -0.58
CA ARG A 40 17.16 -9.53 0.45
C ARG A 40 15.94 -8.67 0.62
N ARG A 41 15.59 -8.44 1.88
CA ARG A 41 14.51 -7.52 2.27
C ARG A 41 15.05 -6.54 3.30
N VAL A 42 14.76 -5.27 3.09
CA VAL A 42 14.99 -4.22 4.09
C VAL A 42 13.61 -3.83 4.61
N ALA A 43 13.43 -3.96 5.93
CA ALA A 43 12.27 -3.40 6.60
C ALA A 43 12.64 -2.03 7.15
N ILE A 44 11.75 -1.05 6.99
CA ILE A 44 11.91 0.23 7.66
C ILE A 44 11.87 -0.03 9.16
N ARG A 45 12.88 0.46 9.89
CA ARG A 45 12.91 0.35 11.35
C ARG A 45 11.65 1.00 11.92
N SER A 46 11.03 0.34 12.90
CA SER A 46 9.82 0.85 13.56
C SER A 46 9.99 2.30 14.05
N LYS A 47 11.17 2.64 14.54
CA LYS A 47 11.51 3.99 14.99
C LYS A 47 11.38 5.06 13.88
N ILE A 48 11.61 4.71 12.62
CA ILE A 48 11.42 5.61 11.48
C ILE A 48 9.94 5.65 11.09
N LYS A 49 9.26 4.49 11.11
CA LYS A 49 7.82 4.40 10.83
C LYS A 49 6.97 5.20 11.82
N ASP A 50 7.39 5.27 13.07
CA ASP A 50 6.65 5.94 14.15
C ASP A 50 6.93 7.45 14.22
N ASN A 51 7.88 7.95 13.42
CA ASN A 51 8.18 9.37 13.40
C ASN A 51 7.20 10.12 12.48
N VAL A 52 6.11 10.59 13.10
CA VAL A 52 5.02 11.33 12.42
C VAL A 52 5.51 12.56 11.63
N MET A 53 6.64 13.15 12.03
CA MET A 53 7.21 14.34 11.37
C MET A 53 7.87 14.05 10.01
N LEU A 54 8.11 12.78 9.69
CA LEU A 54 8.72 12.37 8.42
C LEU A 54 7.69 12.10 7.32
N TYR A 55 6.41 12.04 7.66
CA TYR A 55 5.37 11.58 6.75
C TYR A 55 4.27 12.61 6.56
N ASP A 56 3.88 12.77 5.30
CA ASP A 56 2.64 13.40 4.92
C ASP A 56 1.59 12.34 4.56
N THR A 57 0.32 12.62 4.84
CA THR A 57 -0.80 11.77 4.40
C THR A 57 -1.21 12.15 2.98
N TYR A 58 -1.48 11.17 2.15
CA TYR A 58 -1.92 11.36 0.78
C TYR A 58 -3.09 10.44 0.46
N ASP A 59 -4.12 10.99 -0.16
CA ASP A 59 -5.25 10.24 -0.71
C ASP A 59 -5.00 9.96 -2.19
N ILE A 60 -4.81 8.70 -2.55
CA ILE A 60 -4.60 8.25 -3.92
C ILE A 60 -5.82 8.60 -4.76
N ARG A 61 -5.62 9.37 -5.81
CA ARG A 61 -6.66 9.73 -6.76
C ARG A 61 -6.84 8.63 -7.81
N SER A 62 -8.00 8.61 -8.44
CA SER A 62 -8.24 7.68 -9.55
C SER A 62 -7.20 7.89 -10.66
N GLY A 63 -6.50 6.82 -11.03
CA GLY A 63 -5.43 6.85 -12.03
C GLY A 63 -4.03 7.18 -11.50
N ASP A 64 -3.88 7.52 -10.20
CA ASP A 64 -2.54 7.65 -9.62
C ASP A 64 -1.84 6.30 -9.52
N THR A 65 -0.60 6.26 -9.96
CA THR A 65 0.30 5.11 -9.81
C THR A 65 1.43 5.48 -8.86
N PRO A 66 2.11 4.51 -8.24
CA PRO A 66 3.28 4.80 -7.38
C PRO A 66 4.34 5.64 -8.10
N GLU A 67 4.56 5.39 -9.39
CA GLU A 67 5.49 6.13 -10.24
C GLU A 67 5.03 7.58 -10.46
N SER A 68 3.73 7.79 -10.72
CA SER A 68 3.20 9.14 -10.91
C SER A 68 3.26 9.97 -9.63
N ILE A 69 3.01 9.33 -8.48
CA ILE A 69 3.11 9.97 -7.16
C ILE A 69 4.57 10.32 -6.87
N ALA A 70 5.49 9.38 -7.07
CA ALA A 70 6.92 9.64 -6.87
C ALA A 70 7.44 10.77 -7.77
N HIS A 71 7.00 10.80 -9.03
CA HIS A 71 7.35 11.90 -9.93
C HIS A 71 6.78 13.24 -9.46
N LYS A 72 5.52 13.29 -9.04
CA LYS A 72 4.88 14.52 -8.53
C LYS A 72 5.57 15.08 -7.27
N LEU A 73 5.98 14.18 -6.37
CA LEU A 73 6.45 14.56 -5.05
C LEU A 73 7.98 14.70 -4.97
N TYR A 74 8.70 13.80 -5.62
CA TYR A 74 10.17 13.71 -5.54
C TYR A 74 10.87 14.13 -6.84
N ASP A 75 10.10 14.48 -7.89
CA ASP A 75 10.61 14.74 -9.24
C ASP A 75 11.41 13.56 -9.86
N ASP A 76 11.18 12.36 -9.31
CA ASP A 76 11.84 11.12 -9.75
C ASP A 76 10.89 9.92 -9.68
N PRO A 77 10.40 9.42 -10.82
CA PRO A 77 9.49 8.27 -10.86
C PRO A 77 10.17 6.96 -10.43
N THR A 78 11.52 6.90 -10.44
CA THR A 78 12.26 5.70 -10.02
C THR A 78 12.15 5.45 -8.52
N LEU A 79 11.78 6.47 -7.73
CA LEU A 79 11.53 6.38 -6.29
C LEU A 79 10.14 5.79 -5.93
N HIS A 80 9.41 5.24 -6.89
CA HIS A 80 8.12 4.57 -6.64
C HIS A 80 8.21 3.48 -5.57
N TRP A 81 9.35 2.80 -5.46
CA TRP A 81 9.58 1.79 -4.43
C TRP A 81 9.56 2.37 -3.01
N VAL A 82 9.93 3.64 -2.83
CA VAL A 82 9.84 4.32 -1.52
C VAL A 82 8.37 4.44 -1.12
N VAL A 83 7.49 4.82 -2.05
CA VAL A 83 6.04 4.90 -1.82
C VAL A 83 5.49 3.54 -1.39
N LEU A 84 5.86 2.47 -2.08
CA LEU A 84 5.42 1.11 -1.75
C LEU A 84 5.98 0.63 -0.40
N LEU A 85 7.28 0.82 -0.17
CA LEU A 85 7.97 0.38 1.05
C LEU A 85 7.43 1.10 2.29
N THR A 86 7.17 2.40 2.20
CA THR A 86 6.64 3.22 3.31
C THR A 86 5.28 2.72 3.78
N ASN A 87 4.49 2.15 2.87
CA ASN A 87 3.14 1.67 3.13
C ASN A 87 3.03 0.14 3.26
N ASP A 88 4.16 -0.57 3.36
CA ASP A 88 4.21 -2.03 3.42
C ASP A 88 3.49 -2.73 2.25
N ILE A 89 3.44 -2.08 1.10
CA ILE A 89 2.82 -2.63 -0.10
C ILE A 89 3.82 -3.56 -0.79
N THR A 90 3.57 -4.86 -0.66
CA THR A 90 4.39 -5.91 -1.27
C THR A 90 3.77 -6.47 -2.55
N ASP A 91 2.46 -6.38 -2.65
CA ASP A 91 1.68 -6.78 -3.82
C ASP A 91 0.91 -5.58 -4.36
N ARG A 92 1.50 -4.91 -5.36
CA ARG A 92 0.91 -3.75 -6.01
C ARG A 92 -0.46 -4.03 -6.62
N TYR A 93 -0.70 -5.24 -7.13
CA TYR A 93 -1.94 -5.55 -7.83
C TYR A 93 -3.15 -5.68 -6.89
N HIS A 94 -2.93 -6.17 -5.68
CA HIS A 94 -4.02 -6.38 -4.72
C HIS A 94 -4.10 -5.31 -3.63
N GLN A 95 -2.98 -4.66 -3.33
CA GLN A 95 -2.91 -3.67 -2.23
C GLN A 95 -3.02 -2.23 -2.70
N TRP A 96 -2.87 -1.95 -4.01
CA TRP A 96 -3.11 -0.64 -4.58
C TRP A 96 -4.60 -0.46 -4.92
N PRO A 97 -5.21 0.73 -4.73
CA PRO A 97 -6.60 0.94 -5.08
C PRO A 97 -6.82 0.84 -6.60
N MET A 98 -7.91 0.23 -6.98
CA MET A 98 -8.33 0.12 -8.37
C MET A 98 -8.78 1.48 -8.89
N TYR A 99 -8.56 1.74 -10.18
CA TYR A 99 -9.24 2.84 -10.85
C TYR A 99 -10.69 2.44 -11.21
N GLU A 100 -11.53 3.43 -11.43
CA GLU A 100 -12.99 3.27 -11.53
C GLU A 100 -13.44 2.17 -12.49
N GLN A 101 -12.87 2.14 -13.71
CA GLN A 101 -13.25 1.14 -14.71
C GLN A 101 -12.88 -0.29 -14.25
N GLN A 102 -11.71 -0.46 -13.68
CA GLN A 102 -11.26 -1.75 -13.15
C GLN A 102 -12.14 -2.20 -11.98
N PHE A 103 -12.50 -1.28 -11.11
CA PHE A 103 -13.38 -1.54 -9.98
C PHE A 103 -14.77 -2.00 -10.45
N ASN A 104 -15.35 -1.33 -11.44
CA ASN A 104 -16.65 -1.72 -11.99
C ASN A 104 -16.61 -3.12 -12.64
N THR A 105 -15.53 -3.45 -13.34
CA THR A 105 -15.34 -4.80 -13.88
C THR A 105 -15.25 -5.83 -12.76
N TYR A 106 -14.41 -5.57 -11.76
CA TYR A 106 -14.22 -6.44 -10.60
C TYR A 106 -15.53 -6.72 -9.86
N ILE A 107 -16.33 -5.68 -9.58
CA ILE A 107 -17.61 -5.82 -8.90
C ILE A 107 -18.59 -6.72 -9.67
N ASN A 108 -18.70 -6.51 -10.98
CA ASN A 108 -19.61 -7.28 -11.83
C ASN A 108 -19.16 -8.74 -12.00
N GLU A 109 -17.86 -9.00 -11.91
CA GLU A 109 -17.34 -10.37 -11.96
C GLU A 109 -17.49 -11.09 -10.61
N LYS A 110 -17.33 -10.36 -9.50
CA LYS A 110 -17.37 -10.93 -8.15
C LYS A 110 -18.78 -11.21 -7.67
N TYR A 111 -19.71 -10.31 -7.96
CA TYR A 111 -21.09 -10.38 -7.46
C TYR A 111 -22.11 -10.48 -8.60
N SER A 112 -23.01 -11.44 -8.48
CA SER A 112 -24.14 -11.56 -9.41
C SER A 112 -25.12 -10.39 -9.26
N ASN A 113 -25.20 -9.78 -8.09
CA ASN A 113 -25.97 -8.58 -7.80
C ASN A 113 -25.10 -7.60 -6.98
N PRO A 114 -24.45 -6.62 -7.62
CA PRO A 114 -23.66 -5.60 -6.94
C PRO A 114 -24.44 -4.77 -5.92
N ASP A 115 -25.72 -4.53 -6.15
CA ASP A 115 -26.58 -3.75 -5.28
C ASP A 115 -27.30 -4.62 -4.22
N GLY A 116 -27.00 -5.92 -4.20
CA GLY A 116 -27.48 -6.83 -3.16
C GLY A 116 -26.89 -6.53 -1.79
N VAL A 117 -27.60 -6.94 -0.76
CA VAL A 117 -27.18 -6.73 0.64
C VAL A 117 -25.93 -7.56 0.93
N HIS A 118 -24.85 -6.90 1.36
CA HIS A 118 -23.66 -7.55 1.88
C HIS A 118 -23.81 -7.87 3.37
N HIS A 119 -24.19 -6.86 4.15
CA HIS A 119 -24.45 -6.99 5.59
C HIS A 119 -25.29 -5.80 6.09
N TYR A 120 -25.68 -5.87 7.35
CA TYR A 120 -26.36 -4.79 8.06
C TYR A 120 -25.42 -4.21 9.10
N GLU A 121 -25.44 -2.90 9.28
CA GLU A 121 -24.71 -2.20 10.33
C GLU A 121 -25.67 -1.66 11.37
N ILE A 122 -25.38 -1.92 12.64
CA ILE A 122 -26.12 -1.41 13.78
C ILE A 122 -25.19 -0.55 14.61
N ALA A 123 -25.64 0.65 14.99
CA ALA A 123 -24.90 1.49 15.91
C ALA A 123 -24.84 0.84 17.29
N GLN A 124 -23.65 0.68 17.84
CA GLN A 124 -23.47 0.23 19.21
C GLN A 124 -23.80 1.39 20.13
N THR A 125 -24.85 1.20 20.96
CA THR A 125 -25.33 2.22 21.89
C THR A 125 -24.90 1.99 23.34
N SER A 126 -24.19 0.89 23.62
CA SER A 126 -23.71 0.52 24.96
C SER A 126 -22.20 0.54 25.05
N GLY A 127 -21.66 1.32 25.98
CA GLY A 127 -20.20 1.43 26.22
C GLY A 127 -19.61 2.79 25.79
N ASP A 128 -18.33 3.01 26.13
CA ASP A 128 -17.61 4.25 25.84
C ASP A 128 -17.15 4.40 24.38
N THR A 129 -17.46 3.44 23.52
CA THR A 129 -17.06 3.44 22.12
C THR A 129 -18.27 3.50 21.20
N SER A 130 -18.32 4.53 20.34
CA SER A 130 -19.23 4.58 19.20
C SER A 130 -18.69 3.72 18.08
N SER A 131 -18.95 2.43 18.10
CA SER A 131 -18.62 1.51 17.02
C SER A 131 -19.88 0.97 16.35
N THR A 132 -19.77 0.58 15.07
CA THR A 132 -20.82 -0.16 14.37
C THR A 132 -20.59 -1.66 14.55
N ILE A 133 -21.67 -2.42 14.62
CA ILE A 133 -21.66 -3.87 14.63
C ILE A 133 -22.15 -4.35 13.27
N ASP A 134 -21.36 -5.21 12.62
CA ASP A 134 -21.73 -5.79 11.34
C ASP A 134 -22.54 -7.06 11.59
N VAL A 135 -23.73 -7.15 11.00
CA VAL A 135 -24.61 -8.31 11.08
C VAL A 135 -24.90 -8.86 9.69
N TYR A 136 -24.47 -10.07 9.44
CA TYR A 136 -24.68 -10.72 8.16
C TYR A 136 -26.09 -11.31 8.06
N SER A 137 -26.59 -11.48 6.83
CA SER A 137 -27.99 -11.85 6.57
C SER A 137 -28.40 -13.19 7.21
N ASN A 138 -27.48 -14.13 7.37
CA ASN A 138 -27.74 -15.40 8.05
C ASN A 138 -27.89 -15.25 9.57
N GLU A 139 -27.25 -14.24 10.18
CA GLU A 139 -27.38 -13.93 11.60
C GLU A 139 -28.67 -13.14 11.87
N ALA A 140 -29.04 -12.24 10.95
CA ALA A 140 -30.27 -11.47 11.02
C ALA A 140 -31.55 -12.33 11.02
N LEU A 141 -31.52 -13.50 10.40
CA LEU A 141 -32.64 -14.46 10.38
C LEU A 141 -32.97 -15.03 11.76
N TYR A 142 -32.02 -15.02 12.70
CA TYR A 142 -32.26 -15.55 14.04
C TYR A 142 -32.92 -14.56 14.98
N THR A 143 -32.94 -13.28 14.67
CA THR A 143 -33.45 -12.28 15.61
C THR A 143 -35.00 -12.20 15.65
N GLY A 144 -35.67 -12.60 14.54
CA GLY A 144 -37.14 -12.54 14.44
C GLY A 144 -37.74 -11.16 14.77
N ASP A 145 -36.86 -10.17 14.96
CA ASP A 145 -37.20 -8.84 15.46
C ASP A 145 -37.38 -7.89 14.28
N THR A 146 -38.60 -7.45 14.06
CA THR A 146 -38.94 -6.48 13.02
C THR A 146 -38.32 -5.12 13.27
N ASP A 147 -38.01 -4.78 14.52
CA ASP A 147 -37.37 -3.51 14.88
C ASP A 147 -35.91 -3.47 14.51
N PHE A 148 -35.26 -4.61 14.42
CA PHE A 148 -33.87 -4.75 13.91
C PHE A 148 -33.71 -4.14 12.52
N TYR A 149 -34.54 -4.54 11.57
CA TYR A 149 -34.45 -4.06 10.19
C TYR A 149 -34.78 -2.58 10.02
N SER A 150 -35.60 -2.02 10.94
CA SER A 150 -35.94 -0.59 10.92
C SER A 150 -34.82 0.31 11.43
N SER A 151 -33.92 -0.22 12.28
CA SER A 151 -32.79 0.51 12.88
C SER A 151 -31.48 0.27 12.22
N ALA A 152 -31.35 -0.80 11.39
CA ALA A 152 -30.13 -1.19 10.74
C ALA A 152 -29.90 -0.43 9.42
N THR A 153 -28.65 -0.06 9.18
CA THR A 153 -28.22 0.48 7.89
C THR A 153 -27.80 -0.67 6.97
N ILE A 154 -28.35 -0.70 5.76
CA ILE A 154 -27.97 -1.68 4.76
C ILE A 154 -26.67 -1.24 4.11
N VAL A 155 -25.70 -2.16 4.04
CA VAL A 155 -24.48 -2.02 3.26
C VAL A 155 -24.57 -2.95 2.07
N THR A 156 -24.50 -2.41 0.85
CA THR A 156 -24.53 -3.19 -0.37
C THR A 156 -23.15 -3.81 -0.68
N ASN A 157 -23.11 -4.81 -1.54
CA ASN A 157 -21.84 -5.41 -2.02
C ASN A 157 -20.92 -4.35 -2.63
N ARG A 158 -21.47 -3.45 -3.44
CA ARG A 158 -20.73 -2.32 -4.03
C ARG A 158 -20.16 -1.41 -2.97
N GLU A 159 -21.00 -0.96 -2.04
CA GLU A 159 -20.58 -0.05 -0.98
C GLU A 159 -19.50 -0.67 -0.09
N TYR A 160 -19.61 -1.94 0.25
CA TYR A 160 -18.59 -2.67 0.99
C TYR A 160 -17.24 -2.65 0.28
N GLU A 161 -17.22 -2.97 -1.01
CA GLU A 161 -15.97 -2.97 -1.80
C GLU A 161 -15.42 -1.55 -2.02
N GLU A 162 -16.28 -0.54 -2.18
CA GLU A 162 -15.84 0.87 -2.23
C GLU A 162 -15.13 1.28 -0.95
N ARG A 163 -15.68 0.91 0.21
CA ARG A 163 -15.04 1.16 1.51
C ARG A 163 -13.68 0.45 1.64
N GLU A 164 -13.56 -0.76 1.11
CA GLU A 164 -12.27 -1.49 1.06
C GLU A 164 -11.26 -0.79 0.14
N GLN A 165 -11.70 -0.23 -1.00
CA GLN A 165 -10.83 0.59 -1.85
C GLN A 165 -10.41 1.88 -1.15
N ASP A 166 -11.31 2.54 -0.43
CA ASP A 166 -11.03 3.78 0.29
C ASP A 166 -10.00 3.59 1.42
N LYS A 167 -10.01 2.43 2.08
CA LYS A 167 -8.94 2.06 3.04
C LYS A 167 -7.57 2.03 2.38
N LYS A 168 -7.48 1.53 1.13
CA LYS A 168 -6.22 1.46 0.36
C LYS A 168 -5.77 2.83 -0.17
N ARG A 169 -6.68 3.81 -0.31
CA ARG A 169 -6.34 5.15 -0.83
C ARG A 169 -5.51 5.98 0.14
N LYS A 170 -5.66 5.75 1.43
CA LYS A 170 -4.95 6.51 2.45
C LYS A 170 -3.55 5.96 2.65
N ILE A 171 -2.57 6.65 2.08
CA ILE A 171 -1.16 6.29 2.20
C ILE A 171 -0.36 7.36 2.92
N LYS A 172 0.81 6.95 3.41
CA LYS A 172 1.83 7.85 3.95
C LYS A 172 2.93 8.03 2.90
N LEU A 173 3.38 9.26 2.74
CA LEU A 173 4.49 9.61 1.88
C LEU A 173 5.59 10.27 2.70
N ILE A 174 6.84 9.99 2.38
CA ILE A 174 7.97 10.65 3.04
C ILE A 174 8.02 12.10 2.55
N ASP A 175 8.17 13.04 3.48
CA ASP A 175 8.35 14.45 3.13
C ASP A 175 9.57 14.61 2.20
N PRO A 176 9.43 15.34 1.07
CA PRO A 176 10.51 15.52 0.09
C PRO A 176 11.83 16.02 0.69
N ARG A 177 11.77 16.73 1.82
CA ARG A 177 12.97 17.22 2.51
C ARG A 177 13.86 16.11 3.05
N PHE A 178 13.29 14.94 3.33
CA PHE A 178 13.98 13.80 3.93
C PHE A 178 14.23 12.64 2.95
N ILE A 179 13.76 12.75 1.72
CA ILE A 179 13.82 11.66 0.74
C ILE A 179 15.25 11.21 0.45
N ASP A 180 16.17 12.14 0.31
CA ASP A 180 17.58 11.85 0.02
C ASP A 180 18.24 11.09 1.17
N GLN A 181 17.99 11.53 2.40
CA GLN A 181 18.50 10.86 3.60
C GLN A 181 17.90 9.45 3.73
N PHE A 182 16.62 9.29 3.44
CA PHE A 182 15.95 8.00 3.50
C PHE A 182 16.55 7.00 2.50
N VAL A 183 16.77 7.44 1.25
CA VAL A 183 17.38 6.61 0.21
C VAL A 183 18.79 6.20 0.58
N GLU A 184 19.60 7.13 1.09
CA GLU A 184 20.98 6.85 1.54
C GLU A 184 21.00 5.82 2.68
N GLU A 185 20.12 5.96 3.67
CA GLU A 185 20.01 5.00 4.78
C GLU A 185 19.56 3.62 4.28
N PHE A 186 18.61 3.58 3.33
CA PHE A 186 18.19 2.33 2.69
C PHE A 186 19.36 1.63 1.99
N GLU A 187 20.15 2.36 1.21
CA GLU A 187 21.32 1.82 0.50
C GLU A 187 22.37 1.24 1.47
N ILE A 188 22.61 1.93 2.60
CA ILE A 188 23.50 1.43 3.65
C ILE A 188 22.95 0.12 4.23
N LEU A 189 21.68 0.09 4.62
CA LEU A 189 21.06 -1.08 5.22
C LEU A 189 21.05 -2.30 4.31
N ILE A 190 20.83 -2.10 3.00
CA ILE A 190 20.82 -3.23 2.06
C ILE A 190 22.21 -3.79 1.82
N LYS A 191 23.25 -2.97 1.93
CA LYS A 191 24.67 -3.37 1.80
C LYS A 191 25.20 -4.03 3.07
N GLU A 192 24.84 -3.48 4.24
CA GLU A 192 25.35 -3.94 5.54
C GLU A 192 24.72 -5.25 6.02
N SER A 193 23.51 -5.57 5.62
CA SER A 193 22.85 -6.81 6.05
C SER A 193 23.51 -8.02 5.38
N VAL A 194 24.77 -8.30 5.77
CA VAL A 194 25.47 -9.55 5.47
C VAL A 194 24.95 -10.60 6.45
N ILE A 195 24.35 -11.67 5.95
CA ILE A 195 24.22 -12.94 6.66
C ILE A 195 25.34 -13.84 6.25
#